data_79145f76a6303575cee618b33a9777da
#
_entry.id   79145f76a6303575cee618b33a9777da
#
_cell.length_a   1.000
_cell.length_b   1.000
_cell.length_c   1.000
_cell.angle_alpha   90.00
_cell.angle_beta   90.00
_cell.angle_gamma   90.00
#
_symmetry.space_group_name_H-M   'P 1'
#
loop_
_entity.id
_entity.type
_entity.pdbx_description
1 polymer ?
#
loop_
_entity_poly.entity_id
_entity_poly.type
_entity_poly.pdbx_seq_one_letter_code
_entity_poly.pdbx_strand_id
1 'polypeptide(L)'
;MSRRSREADDAAARALRESMECVVLPPRPDARPSERPPVEIFLGTEPAQYRANRVFGYSIEKVRDPGREVRIHLMSELEGFDRRGWTTGFTNYRFAIPALAFGRGRAIYNDEDEIYLTDPGRLFDLDLGSAGHLAISDTESSVMLIDCERMAPVWTLDEARHAWKRSLLRKASKATGLRGDLAPGWNARDEEFVPGESHLLHYTTLHTQPWRPFPERFVYQEGAYTALWHDLEREAIARGFDLFRRDAPSKRFAAWRARLERVARGELPSGIGASGQIAQSVESLVRQAKGRSFVELLPDLRGEAETRPGRFGLDVERRMGLLEWLADGRDRRADGEGVVCVDGLEGLPVWDIPWVIASLFERARGFVFAAVRCQPPPHRRFLYPPAGTAFTPDWWRSHFEAAAVRHPHVRWELLTTRGRDFAHDGHHLVRGGPRLDATPPRVWTLTDGEPDHEREASALANALGGASAGFGPEGAPFAPPWPDLLIVAGRSVAERARRLRADTHGRCLVVALGHGAALPVEAVDLAVVPRGDVIFPHPCLVEI
;
A
#
# COMPACT_ATOMS: atom_id res chain seq x y z
N MET A 1 9.88 -39.07 14.90
CA MET A 1 10.93 -38.31 14.16
C MET A 1 12.32 -38.72 14.61
N SER A 2 13.23 -39.00 13.67
CA SER A 2 14.65 -39.24 13.99
C SER A 2 15.35 -38.00 14.52
N ARG A 3 16.46 -38.14 15.25
CA ARG A 3 17.26 -37.02 15.75
C ARG A 3 17.70 -36.08 14.59
N ARG A 4 18.13 -36.64 13.45
CA ARG A 4 18.52 -35.89 12.25
C ARG A 4 17.35 -35.07 11.64
N SER A 5 16.11 -35.61 11.71
CA SER A 5 14.92 -34.92 11.22
C SER A 5 14.57 -33.71 12.11
N ARG A 6 14.73 -33.82 13.44
CA ARG A 6 14.53 -32.69 14.35
C ARG A 6 15.56 -31.60 14.18
N GLU A 7 16.84 -31.96 14.04
CA GLU A 7 17.94 -31.01 13.80
C GLU A 7 17.74 -30.23 12.48
N ALA A 8 17.22 -30.89 11.44
CA ALA A 8 16.90 -30.23 10.16
C ALA A 8 15.69 -29.28 10.28
N ASP A 9 14.64 -29.69 11.00
CA ASP A 9 13.47 -28.83 11.26
C ASP A 9 13.83 -27.60 12.09
N ASP A 10 14.68 -27.77 13.12
CA ASP A 10 15.17 -26.66 13.95
C ASP A 10 16.02 -25.66 13.15
N ALA A 11 16.86 -26.16 12.25
CA ALA A 11 17.66 -25.30 11.35
C ALA A 11 16.76 -24.54 10.37
N ALA A 12 15.75 -25.22 9.80
CA ALA A 12 14.78 -24.59 8.90
C ALA A 12 13.92 -23.55 9.63
N ALA A 13 13.49 -23.83 10.86
CA ALA A 13 12.74 -22.87 11.68
C ALA A 13 13.56 -21.62 12.00
N ARG A 14 14.87 -21.78 12.30
CA ARG A 14 15.79 -20.65 12.52
C ARG A 14 15.91 -19.79 11.26
N ALA A 15 16.18 -20.41 10.11
CA ALA A 15 16.30 -19.69 8.84
C ALA A 15 15.02 -18.89 8.52
N LEU A 16 13.83 -19.49 8.70
CA LEU A 16 12.55 -18.80 8.53
C LEU A 16 12.39 -17.65 9.53
N ARG A 17 12.71 -17.86 10.80
CA ARG A 17 12.62 -16.83 11.84
C ARG A 17 13.57 -15.65 11.57
N GLU A 18 14.76 -15.92 11.08
CA GLU A 18 15.75 -14.90 10.71
C GLU A 18 15.32 -14.09 9.50
N SER A 19 14.70 -14.73 8.49
CA SER A 19 14.21 -14.06 7.29
C SER A 19 12.93 -13.25 7.50
N MET A 20 12.19 -13.54 8.58
CA MET A 20 10.90 -12.90 8.88
C MET A 20 11.09 -11.49 9.41
N GLU A 21 10.35 -10.53 8.84
CA GLU A 21 10.34 -9.16 9.33
C GLU A 21 9.63 -9.06 10.69
N CYS A 22 10.06 -8.12 11.50
CA CYS A 22 9.50 -7.89 12.83
C CYS A 22 9.35 -6.39 13.08
N VAL A 23 8.12 -5.95 13.31
CA VAL A 23 7.81 -4.60 13.76
C VAL A 23 7.88 -4.60 15.29
N VAL A 24 8.69 -3.72 15.85
CA VAL A 24 8.84 -3.57 17.31
C VAL A 24 8.17 -2.27 17.73
N LEU A 25 7.22 -2.38 18.65
CA LEU A 25 6.62 -1.26 19.37
C LEU A 25 7.25 -1.21 20.77
N PRO A 26 8.32 -0.42 20.97
CA PRO A 26 9.03 -0.37 22.25
C PRO A 26 8.18 0.29 23.34
N PRO A 27 8.53 0.14 24.61
CA PRO A 27 7.94 0.95 25.68
C PRO A 27 8.00 2.43 25.31
N ARG A 28 6.91 3.17 25.60
CA ARG A 28 6.90 4.62 25.34
C ARG A 28 7.90 5.33 26.27
N PRO A 29 8.59 6.37 25.78
CA PRO A 29 9.64 7.04 26.56
C PRO A 29 9.17 7.63 27.89
N ASP A 30 7.89 7.97 27.98
CA ASP A 30 7.23 8.57 29.15
C ASP A 30 6.59 7.55 30.09
N ALA A 31 6.61 6.26 29.72
CA ALA A 31 6.02 5.19 30.50
C ALA A 31 7.06 4.43 31.33
N ARG A 32 6.65 3.95 32.49
CA ARG A 32 7.48 3.00 33.25
C ARG A 32 7.55 1.67 32.51
N PRO A 33 8.74 1.14 32.22
CA PRO A 33 8.87 -0.17 31.57
C PRO A 33 8.18 -1.27 32.38
N SER A 34 7.43 -2.12 31.68
CA SER A 34 6.77 -3.27 32.27
C SER A 34 7.78 -4.37 32.59
N GLU A 35 7.60 -5.04 33.72
CA GLU A 35 8.36 -6.26 34.09
C GLU A 35 7.86 -7.52 33.36
N ARG A 36 6.69 -7.43 32.69
CA ARG A 36 6.12 -8.54 31.94
C ARG A 36 6.90 -8.76 30.64
N PRO A 37 6.96 -10.01 30.15
CA PRO A 37 7.62 -10.30 28.88
C PRO A 37 6.94 -9.54 27.73
N PRO A 38 7.66 -9.27 26.63
CA PRO A 38 7.07 -8.70 25.42
C PRO A 38 5.87 -9.51 24.93
N VAL A 39 4.89 -8.83 24.36
CA VAL A 39 3.77 -9.49 23.68
C VAL A 39 4.24 -9.93 22.29
N GLU A 40 4.29 -11.22 22.04
CA GLU A 40 4.70 -11.81 20.76
C GLU A 40 3.47 -12.07 19.89
N ILE A 41 3.33 -11.30 18.80
CA ILE A 41 2.23 -11.42 17.82
C ILE A 41 2.81 -11.92 16.51
N PHE A 42 2.20 -12.95 15.92
CA PHE A 42 2.51 -13.44 14.59
C PHE A 42 1.36 -13.09 13.67
N LEU A 43 1.61 -12.21 12.73
CA LEU A 43 0.62 -11.68 11.79
C LEU A 43 0.72 -12.39 10.45
N GLY A 44 -0.30 -13.16 10.09
CA GLY A 44 -0.45 -13.72 8.75
C GLY A 44 -0.78 -12.60 7.78
N THR A 45 0.09 -12.37 6.79
CA THR A 45 -0.06 -11.21 5.90
C THR A 45 0.61 -11.38 4.54
N GLU A 46 0.31 -10.43 3.64
CA GLU A 46 0.93 -10.27 2.34
C GLU A 46 1.33 -8.79 2.11
N PRO A 47 2.38 -8.53 1.31
CA PRO A 47 2.82 -7.16 1.03
C PRO A 47 1.74 -6.29 0.37
N ALA A 48 0.83 -6.89 -0.40
CA ALA A 48 -0.31 -6.20 -1.01
C ALA A 48 -1.25 -5.56 0.03
N GLN A 49 -1.26 -6.08 1.25
CA GLN A 49 -2.12 -5.66 2.35
C GLN A 49 -1.48 -4.61 3.26
N TYR A 50 -0.48 -3.86 2.78
CA TYR A 50 0.26 -2.91 3.60
C TYR A 50 -0.64 -1.94 4.38
N ARG A 51 -1.73 -1.44 3.77
CA ARG A 51 -2.67 -0.54 4.44
C ARG A 51 -3.32 -1.20 5.65
N ALA A 52 -3.79 -2.45 5.49
CA ALA A 52 -4.36 -3.24 6.59
C ALA A 52 -3.31 -3.48 7.69
N ASN A 53 -2.10 -3.88 7.31
CA ASN A 53 -1.00 -4.11 8.26
C ASN A 53 -0.64 -2.84 9.05
N ARG A 54 -0.61 -1.67 8.40
CA ARG A 54 -0.37 -0.40 9.08
C ARG A 54 -1.46 -0.09 10.09
N VAL A 55 -2.73 -0.27 9.71
CA VAL A 55 -3.87 -0.02 10.61
C VAL A 55 -3.90 -1.04 11.74
N PHE A 56 -3.60 -2.31 11.49
CA PHE A 56 -3.41 -3.33 12.51
C PHE A 56 -2.35 -2.92 13.54
N GLY A 57 -1.14 -2.58 13.08
CA GLY A 57 -0.06 -2.13 13.96
C GLY A 57 -0.40 -0.86 14.73
N TYR A 58 -1.06 0.10 14.07
CA TYR A 58 -1.49 1.34 14.70
C TYR A 58 -2.60 1.12 15.73
N SER A 59 -3.55 0.23 15.48
CA SER A 59 -4.61 -0.11 16.44
C SER A 59 -4.01 -0.63 17.75
N ILE A 60 -2.97 -1.48 17.65
CA ILE A 60 -2.21 -1.96 18.83
C ILE A 60 -1.48 -0.79 19.51
N GLU A 61 -0.74 0.03 18.75
CA GLU A 61 -0.03 1.19 19.33
C GLU A 61 -0.97 2.12 20.09
N LYS A 62 -2.21 2.25 19.64
CA LYS A 62 -3.22 3.11 20.28
C LYS A 62 -3.68 2.57 21.63
N VAL A 63 -3.87 1.25 21.76
CA VAL A 63 -4.55 0.63 22.91
C VAL A 63 -3.65 -0.16 23.86
N ARG A 64 -2.41 -0.46 23.47
CA ARG A 64 -1.48 -1.27 24.28
C ARG A 64 -1.07 -0.61 25.58
N ASP A 65 -0.66 -1.42 26.54
CA ASP A 65 0.10 -0.96 27.70
C ASP A 65 1.34 -0.16 27.22
N PRO A 66 1.45 1.13 27.54
CA PRO A 66 2.55 1.96 27.06
C PRO A 66 3.92 1.53 27.60
N GLY A 67 3.97 0.85 28.74
CA GLY A 67 5.20 0.33 29.34
C GLY A 67 5.65 -1.02 28.80
N ARG A 68 4.80 -1.71 28.03
CA ARG A 68 5.08 -3.06 27.54
C ARG A 68 5.48 -3.08 26.08
N GLU A 69 6.58 -3.77 25.77
CA GLU A 69 7.00 -4.00 24.39
C GLU A 69 6.04 -4.95 23.68
N VAL A 70 5.72 -4.66 22.40
CA VAL A 70 4.98 -5.56 21.51
C VAL A 70 5.83 -5.83 20.28
N ARG A 71 5.94 -7.09 19.89
CA ARG A 71 6.65 -7.56 18.69
C ARG A 71 5.67 -8.18 17.72
N ILE A 72 5.57 -7.63 16.52
CA ILE A 72 4.69 -8.11 15.46
C ILE A 72 5.56 -8.75 14.38
N HIS A 73 5.52 -10.08 14.30
CA HIS A 73 6.26 -10.87 13.33
C HIS A 73 5.43 -11.05 12.07
N LEU A 74 5.87 -10.47 10.94
CA LEU A 74 5.15 -10.52 9.69
C LEU A 74 5.37 -11.86 8.99
N MET A 75 4.37 -12.73 9.04
CA MET A 75 4.39 -14.04 8.38
C MET A 75 4.00 -13.87 6.91
N SER A 76 4.94 -13.37 6.11
CA SER A 76 4.77 -13.09 4.70
C SER A 76 5.84 -13.80 3.89
N GLU A 77 5.43 -14.41 2.78
CA GLU A 77 6.34 -15.04 1.80
C GLU A 77 7.31 -16.08 2.40
N LEU A 78 6.88 -16.81 3.42
CA LEU A 78 7.70 -17.86 4.03
C LEU A 78 7.94 -18.99 3.02
N GLU A 79 9.21 -19.40 2.89
CA GLU A 79 9.63 -20.40 1.93
C GLU A 79 9.32 -21.84 2.39
N GLY A 80 9.18 -22.73 1.42
CA GLY A 80 9.02 -24.17 1.66
C GLY A 80 7.61 -24.61 2.04
N PHE A 81 6.59 -23.77 1.93
CA PHE A 81 5.19 -24.13 2.18
C PHE A 81 4.47 -24.54 0.90
N ASP A 82 3.73 -25.64 0.94
CA ASP A 82 2.83 -26.03 -0.14
C ASP A 82 1.52 -25.24 -0.05
N ARG A 83 1.39 -24.24 -0.91
CA ARG A 83 0.24 -23.33 -0.92
C ARG A 83 -0.94 -23.83 -1.75
N ARG A 84 -0.91 -25.05 -2.26
CA ARG A 84 -2.02 -25.63 -3.03
C ARG A 84 -3.27 -25.75 -2.15
N GLY A 85 -4.38 -25.19 -2.61
CA GLY A 85 -5.65 -25.21 -1.86
C GLY A 85 -5.73 -24.24 -0.69
N TRP A 86 -4.80 -23.29 -0.56
CA TRP A 86 -4.91 -22.19 0.38
C TRP A 86 -5.90 -21.14 -0.11
N THR A 87 -6.60 -20.52 0.83
CA THR A 87 -7.53 -19.41 0.55
C THR A 87 -6.83 -18.05 0.63
N THR A 88 -5.77 -17.94 1.44
CA THR A 88 -4.90 -16.76 1.59
C THR A 88 -3.46 -17.17 1.37
N GLY A 89 -2.56 -16.23 1.08
CA GLY A 89 -1.14 -16.51 0.90
C GLY A 89 -0.41 -17.00 2.17
N PHE A 90 -1.08 -16.97 3.32
CA PHE A 90 -0.51 -17.27 4.63
C PHE A 90 -1.32 -18.32 5.44
N THR A 91 -2.28 -19.02 4.83
CA THR A 91 -3.26 -19.90 5.51
C THR A 91 -2.65 -20.83 6.57
N ASN A 92 -1.54 -21.52 6.30
CA ASN A 92 -0.94 -22.48 7.22
C ASN A 92 0.23 -21.94 8.04
N TYR A 93 0.67 -20.71 7.81
CA TYR A 93 1.80 -20.15 8.57
C TYR A 93 1.56 -20.20 10.08
N ARG A 94 0.30 -20.01 10.51
CA ARG A 94 -0.10 -20.05 11.92
C ARG A 94 0.29 -21.33 12.66
N PHE A 95 0.35 -22.45 11.96
CA PHE A 95 0.73 -23.74 12.56
C PHE A 95 2.24 -23.94 12.67
N ALA A 96 3.04 -23.06 12.03
CA ALA A 96 4.49 -23.07 12.19
C ALA A 96 4.96 -22.28 13.43
N ILE A 97 4.08 -21.52 14.08
CA ILE A 97 4.43 -20.63 15.19
C ILE A 97 5.16 -21.36 16.32
N PRO A 98 4.73 -22.56 16.79
CA PRO A 98 5.48 -23.27 17.83
C PRO A 98 6.94 -23.55 17.44
N ALA A 99 7.19 -23.93 16.18
CA ALA A 99 8.55 -24.16 15.69
C ALA A 99 9.32 -22.83 15.55
N LEU A 100 8.69 -21.77 15.04
CA LEU A 100 9.28 -20.44 14.89
C LEU A 100 9.58 -19.75 16.24
N ALA A 101 8.85 -20.13 17.29
CA ALA A 101 9.12 -19.73 18.68
C ALA A 101 10.08 -20.70 19.41
N PHE A 102 10.65 -21.67 18.68
CA PHE A 102 11.56 -22.70 19.22
C PHE A 102 10.97 -23.51 20.38
N GLY A 103 9.66 -23.75 20.35
CA GLY A 103 8.93 -24.48 21.39
C GLY A 103 8.96 -23.79 22.75
N ARG A 104 9.00 -22.47 22.81
CA ARG A 104 9.12 -21.71 24.05
C ARG A 104 8.12 -20.58 24.15
N GLY A 105 7.61 -20.37 25.37
CA GLY A 105 6.73 -19.26 25.68
C GLY A 105 5.38 -19.37 24.98
N ARG A 106 4.74 -18.23 24.78
CA ARG A 106 3.43 -18.12 24.15
C ARG A 106 3.44 -17.08 23.03
N ALA A 107 2.49 -17.20 22.13
CA ALA A 107 2.32 -16.29 21.00
C ALA A 107 0.84 -16.06 20.70
N ILE A 108 0.51 -14.87 20.21
CA ILE A 108 -0.77 -14.60 19.58
C ILE A 108 -0.58 -14.77 18.06
N TYR A 109 -1.56 -15.38 17.41
CA TYR A 109 -1.71 -15.34 15.95
C TYR A 109 -2.89 -14.44 15.58
N ASN A 110 -2.70 -13.62 14.55
CA ASN A 110 -3.74 -12.80 13.93
C ASN A 110 -3.68 -12.88 12.41
N ASP A 111 -4.83 -12.71 11.76
CA ASP A 111 -4.92 -12.39 10.33
C ASP A 111 -4.82 -10.86 10.13
N GLU A 112 -4.40 -10.40 8.95
CA GLU A 112 -4.12 -8.98 8.65
C GLU A 112 -5.36 -8.09 8.58
N ASP A 113 -6.55 -8.69 8.48
CA ASP A 113 -7.84 -8.03 8.36
C ASP A 113 -8.53 -7.79 9.72
N GLU A 114 -7.72 -7.60 10.75
CA GLU A 114 -8.16 -7.40 12.12
C GLU A 114 -7.69 -6.06 12.69
N ILE A 115 -8.42 -5.51 13.65
CA ILE A 115 -8.01 -4.34 14.45
C ILE A 115 -8.25 -4.59 15.93
N TYR A 116 -7.28 -4.20 16.78
CA TYR A 116 -7.42 -4.25 18.22
C TYR A 116 -8.12 -3.01 18.76
N LEU A 117 -9.06 -3.23 19.69
CA LEU A 117 -9.79 -2.18 20.41
C LEU A 117 -9.47 -2.22 21.92
N THR A 118 -8.72 -3.24 22.31
CA THR A 118 -8.26 -3.46 23.69
C THR A 118 -6.81 -3.94 23.62
N ASP A 119 -6.03 -3.67 24.68
CA ASP A 119 -4.63 -4.08 24.78
C ASP A 119 -4.45 -5.58 24.49
N PRO A 120 -3.67 -5.97 23.45
CA PRO A 120 -3.37 -7.36 23.15
C PRO A 120 -2.63 -8.07 24.29
N GLY A 121 -2.01 -7.34 25.20
CA GLY A 121 -1.41 -7.89 26.41
C GLY A 121 -2.41 -8.63 27.28
N ARG A 122 -3.68 -8.22 27.28
CA ARG A 122 -4.75 -8.94 28.00
C ARG A 122 -5.02 -10.32 27.41
N LEU A 123 -5.02 -10.45 26.07
CA LEU A 123 -5.14 -11.73 25.39
C LEU A 123 -3.91 -12.60 25.67
N PHE A 124 -2.71 -12.01 25.56
CA PHE A 124 -1.44 -12.71 25.74
C PHE A 124 -1.29 -13.31 27.14
N ASP A 125 -1.85 -12.64 28.15
CA ASP A 125 -1.74 -13.02 29.56
C ASP A 125 -2.88 -13.92 30.04
N LEU A 126 -3.85 -14.29 29.17
CA LEU A 126 -4.91 -15.24 29.55
C LEU A 126 -4.32 -16.57 30.05
N ASP A 127 -4.99 -17.16 31.04
CA ASP A 127 -4.63 -18.48 31.51
C ASP A 127 -5.07 -19.53 30.48
N LEU A 128 -4.12 -20.29 29.96
CA LEU A 128 -4.39 -21.41 29.06
C LEU A 128 -4.82 -22.70 29.81
N GLY A 129 -4.66 -22.76 31.14
CA GLY A 129 -4.91 -23.97 31.91
C GLY A 129 -4.15 -25.17 31.34
N SER A 130 -4.86 -26.23 30.96
CA SER A 130 -4.30 -27.40 30.28
C SER A 130 -4.27 -27.30 28.75
N ALA A 131 -4.85 -26.24 28.16
CA ALA A 131 -4.91 -26.07 26.71
C ALA A 131 -3.53 -25.75 26.12
N GLY A 132 -3.30 -26.23 24.90
CA GLY A 132 -2.15 -25.89 24.10
C GLY A 132 -2.41 -24.62 23.24
N HIS A 133 -3.68 -24.34 22.94
CA HIS A 133 -4.08 -23.08 22.32
C HIS A 133 -5.53 -22.74 22.65
N LEU A 134 -5.85 -21.43 22.63
CA LEU A 134 -7.22 -20.92 22.70
C LEU A 134 -7.65 -20.45 21.32
N ALA A 135 -8.87 -20.82 20.91
CA ALA A 135 -9.53 -20.36 19.68
C ALA A 135 -11.04 -20.32 19.88
N ILE A 136 -11.76 -19.54 19.05
CA ILE A 136 -13.22 -19.41 19.13
C ILE A 136 -13.92 -20.74 18.92
N SER A 137 -13.43 -21.56 17.99
CA SER A 137 -14.01 -22.85 17.66
C SER A 137 -12.97 -23.83 17.08
N ASP A 138 -13.39 -25.06 16.80
CA ASP A 138 -12.56 -26.08 16.15
C ASP A 138 -12.14 -25.73 14.71
N THR A 139 -12.81 -24.80 14.07
CA THR A 139 -12.60 -24.43 12.67
C THR A 139 -12.10 -22.99 12.49
N GLU A 140 -12.34 -22.14 13.48
CA GLU A 140 -11.92 -20.75 13.47
C GLU A 140 -10.54 -20.61 14.13
N SER A 141 -9.61 -20.01 13.39
CA SER A 141 -8.21 -19.93 13.80
C SER A 141 -7.53 -18.64 13.34
N SER A 142 -8.30 -17.61 13.01
CA SER A 142 -7.79 -16.29 12.65
C SER A 142 -7.18 -15.58 13.85
N VAL A 143 -7.78 -15.73 15.05
CA VAL A 143 -7.18 -15.30 16.32
C VAL A 143 -6.93 -16.52 17.21
N MET A 144 -5.69 -16.68 17.66
CA MET A 144 -5.31 -17.75 18.60
C MET A 144 -4.31 -17.23 19.63
N LEU A 145 -4.45 -17.68 20.87
CA LEU A 145 -3.36 -17.66 21.85
C LEU A 145 -2.74 -19.06 21.90
N ILE A 146 -1.43 -19.17 21.72
CA ILE A 146 -0.73 -20.45 21.54
C ILE A 146 0.33 -20.62 22.65
N ASP A 147 0.28 -21.74 23.37
CA ASP A 147 1.39 -22.24 24.16
C ASP A 147 2.37 -22.98 23.23
N CYS A 148 3.48 -22.34 22.92
CA CYS A 148 4.42 -22.87 21.92
C CYS A 148 5.10 -24.17 22.38
N GLU A 149 5.27 -24.37 23.68
CA GLU A 149 5.88 -25.58 24.22
C GLU A 149 4.94 -26.79 24.08
N ARG A 150 3.67 -26.64 24.50
CA ARG A 150 2.66 -27.69 24.39
C ARG A 150 2.30 -28.00 22.95
N MET A 151 2.31 -26.99 22.06
CA MET A 151 1.93 -27.18 20.66
C MET A 151 3.06 -27.61 19.73
N ALA A 152 4.33 -27.46 20.11
CA ALA A 152 5.48 -27.89 19.29
C ALA A 152 5.42 -29.39 18.85
N PRO A 153 5.04 -30.35 19.69
CA PRO A 153 4.89 -31.74 19.25
C PRO A 153 3.63 -31.99 18.41
N VAL A 154 2.64 -31.10 18.43
CA VAL A 154 1.36 -31.21 17.73
C VAL A 154 1.42 -30.57 16.35
N TRP A 155 1.99 -29.39 16.26
CA TRP A 155 2.15 -28.63 15.02
C TRP A 155 3.65 -28.50 14.69
N THR A 156 4.19 -29.51 14.02
CA THR A 156 5.59 -29.49 13.55
C THR A 156 5.71 -28.60 12.31
N LEU A 157 6.91 -28.12 12.04
CA LEU A 157 7.16 -27.30 10.85
C LEU A 157 6.86 -28.07 9.56
N ASP A 158 7.23 -29.34 9.50
CA ASP A 158 6.96 -30.22 8.35
C ASP A 158 5.45 -30.35 8.09
N GLU A 159 4.66 -30.61 9.13
CA GLU A 159 3.20 -30.69 8.99
C GLU A 159 2.58 -29.33 8.61
N ALA A 160 3.05 -28.23 9.17
CA ALA A 160 2.58 -26.88 8.80
C ALA A 160 2.83 -26.59 7.31
N ARG A 161 3.92 -27.11 6.75
CA ARG A 161 4.29 -26.94 5.34
C ARG A 161 3.43 -27.75 4.37
N HIS A 162 3.00 -28.96 4.76
CA HIS A 162 2.46 -29.93 3.82
C HIS A 162 1.03 -30.39 4.11
N ALA A 163 0.56 -30.28 5.37
CA ALA A 163 -0.75 -30.78 5.75
C ALA A 163 -1.87 -29.79 5.43
N TRP A 164 -3.09 -30.30 5.32
CA TRP A 164 -4.28 -29.47 5.17
C TRP A 164 -4.65 -28.77 6.49
N LYS A 165 -5.06 -27.50 6.43
CA LYS A 165 -5.52 -26.69 7.57
C LYS A 165 -6.47 -27.48 8.48
N ARG A 166 -7.49 -28.12 7.90
CA ARG A 166 -8.47 -28.93 8.65
C ARG A 166 -7.87 -30.10 9.41
N SER A 167 -6.82 -30.72 8.86
CA SER A 167 -6.12 -31.84 9.53
C SER A 167 -5.36 -31.36 10.76
N LEU A 168 -4.68 -30.22 10.65
CA LEU A 168 -3.93 -29.61 11.74
C LEU A 168 -4.83 -29.15 12.88
N LEU A 169 -5.97 -28.51 12.57
CA LEU A 169 -6.97 -28.13 13.57
C LEU A 169 -7.58 -29.36 14.25
N ARG A 170 -7.97 -30.40 13.47
CA ARG A 170 -8.52 -31.64 14.02
C ARG A 170 -7.53 -32.37 14.93
N LYS A 171 -6.24 -32.36 14.57
CA LYS A 171 -5.19 -32.95 15.39
C LYS A 171 -5.13 -32.27 16.75
N ALA A 172 -5.15 -30.97 16.79
CA ALA A 172 -5.08 -30.18 18.02
C ALA A 172 -6.34 -30.34 18.90
N SER A 173 -7.54 -30.31 18.30
CA SER A 173 -8.80 -30.39 19.05
C SER A 173 -9.18 -31.84 19.43
N LYS A 174 -9.32 -32.73 18.43
CA LYS A 174 -9.89 -34.06 18.62
C LYS A 174 -8.88 -35.13 19.01
N ALA A 175 -7.65 -35.08 18.50
CA ALA A 175 -6.65 -36.10 18.77
C ALA A 175 -5.90 -35.85 20.08
N THR A 176 -5.66 -34.60 20.46
CA THR A 176 -4.89 -34.26 21.67
C THR A 176 -5.70 -33.58 22.77
N GLY A 177 -6.90 -33.05 22.44
CA GLY A 177 -7.73 -32.30 23.38
C GLY A 177 -7.09 -30.97 23.85
N LEU A 178 -6.14 -30.45 23.09
CA LEU A 178 -5.38 -29.25 23.47
C LEU A 178 -6.01 -27.91 23.02
N ARG A 179 -7.18 -27.93 22.40
CA ARG A 179 -7.93 -26.70 22.15
C ARG A 179 -8.70 -26.25 23.39
N GLY A 180 -8.54 -25.01 23.80
CA GLY A 180 -9.39 -24.35 24.77
C GLY A 180 -10.25 -23.27 24.11
N ASP A 181 -11.28 -22.79 24.82
CA ASP A 181 -12.20 -21.76 24.32
C ASP A 181 -11.64 -20.35 24.51
N LEU A 182 -11.69 -19.57 23.44
CA LEU A 182 -11.44 -18.13 23.46
C LEU A 182 -12.78 -17.39 23.49
N ALA A 183 -12.90 -16.37 24.33
CA ALA A 183 -14.11 -15.55 24.38
C ALA A 183 -14.39 -14.88 23.01
N PRO A 184 -15.65 -14.89 22.52
CA PRO A 184 -16.00 -14.37 21.19
C PRO A 184 -15.56 -12.93 20.93
N GLY A 185 -15.53 -12.07 21.96
CA GLY A 185 -15.08 -10.69 21.83
C GLY A 185 -13.62 -10.51 21.36
N TRP A 186 -12.80 -11.56 21.38
CA TRP A 186 -11.43 -11.55 20.83
C TRP A 186 -11.35 -11.88 19.34
N ASN A 187 -12.47 -12.16 18.69
CA ASN A 187 -12.57 -12.34 17.23
C ASN A 187 -14.00 -12.04 16.78
N ALA A 188 -14.47 -10.83 17.02
CA ALA A 188 -15.79 -10.38 16.59
C ALA A 188 -15.76 -10.08 15.09
N ARG A 189 -16.45 -10.90 14.29
CA ARG A 189 -16.43 -10.84 12.83
C ARG A 189 -17.55 -9.92 12.34
N ASP A 190 -17.20 -8.94 11.53
CA ASP A 190 -18.17 -8.06 10.88
C ASP A 190 -19.35 -7.66 11.83
N GLU A 191 -20.56 -8.17 11.61
CA GLU A 191 -21.77 -7.84 12.40
C GLU A 191 -21.79 -8.47 13.82
N GLU A 192 -20.87 -9.38 14.15
CA GLU A 192 -20.72 -9.90 15.52
C GLU A 192 -20.09 -8.88 16.47
N PHE A 193 -19.56 -7.79 15.90
CA PHE A 193 -18.90 -6.75 16.67
C PHE A 193 -19.91 -5.92 17.49
N VAL A 194 -19.64 -5.83 18.79
CA VAL A 194 -20.42 -5.00 19.74
C VAL A 194 -19.52 -3.92 20.31
N PRO A 195 -19.79 -2.62 20.00
CA PRO A 195 -19.00 -1.51 20.53
C PRO A 195 -18.94 -1.51 22.06
N GLY A 196 -17.72 -1.37 22.60
CA GLY A 196 -17.48 -1.37 24.05
C GLY A 196 -17.39 -2.76 24.72
N GLU A 197 -17.79 -3.84 24.04
CA GLU A 197 -17.71 -5.22 24.54
C GLU A 197 -16.65 -6.04 23.77
N SER A 198 -16.62 -5.91 22.44
CA SER A 198 -15.64 -6.61 21.61
C SER A 198 -14.23 -6.03 21.80
N HIS A 199 -13.26 -6.90 21.87
CA HIS A 199 -11.85 -6.55 22.08
C HIS A 199 -11.08 -6.40 20.79
N LEU A 200 -11.56 -7.07 19.74
CA LEU A 200 -10.99 -7.11 18.40
C LEU A 200 -12.12 -7.20 17.38
N LEU A 201 -12.01 -6.43 16.29
CA LEU A 201 -12.89 -6.51 15.13
C LEU A 201 -12.14 -7.13 13.95
N HIS A 202 -12.78 -8.11 13.30
CA HIS A 202 -12.25 -8.86 12.18
C HIS A 202 -13.12 -8.65 10.93
N TYR A 203 -12.56 -8.03 9.89
CA TYR A 203 -13.22 -7.72 8.61
C TYR A 203 -13.15 -8.91 7.65
N THR A 204 -13.97 -9.94 7.86
CA THR A 204 -13.88 -11.21 7.12
C THR A 204 -14.44 -11.14 5.69
N THR A 205 -15.34 -10.19 5.42
CA THR A 205 -16.07 -10.10 4.15
C THR A 205 -15.28 -9.30 3.14
N LEU A 206 -14.66 -9.95 2.16
CA LEU A 206 -13.74 -9.35 1.18
C LEU A 206 -14.26 -8.09 0.48
N HIS A 207 -15.53 -8.09 0.05
CA HIS A 207 -16.10 -6.97 -0.70
C HIS A 207 -16.53 -5.78 0.17
N THR A 208 -16.41 -5.90 1.51
CA THR A 208 -16.64 -4.79 2.45
C THR A 208 -15.36 -4.37 3.18
N GLN A 209 -14.21 -4.97 2.87
CA GLN A 209 -12.93 -4.58 3.47
C GLN A 209 -12.59 -3.12 3.13
N PRO A 210 -12.42 -2.24 4.13
CA PRO A 210 -12.28 -0.79 3.91
C PRO A 210 -11.06 -0.40 3.06
N TRP A 211 -9.96 -1.15 3.13
CA TRP A 211 -8.73 -0.86 2.38
C TRP A 211 -8.77 -1.34 0.93
N ARG A 212 -9.84 -2.05 0.51
CA ARG A 212 -10.10 -2.46 -0.88
C ARG A 212 -8.89 -3.10 -1.54
N PRO A 213 -8.43 -4.26 -1.08
CA PRO A 213 -7.14 -4.82 -1.49
C PRO A 213 -7.05 -5.20 -2.98
N PHE A 214 -8.18 -5.46 -3.63
CA PHE A 214 -8.26 -5.95 -5.01
C PHE A 214 -9.32 -5.20 -5.82
N PRO A 215 -9.19 -3.86 -6.02
CA PRO A 215 -10.23 -3.05 -6.65
C PRO A 215 -10.53 -3.46 -8.10
N GLU A 216 -9.56 -4.07 -8.79
CA GLU A 216 -9.74 -4.58 -10.15
C GLU A 216 -10.50 -5.93 -10.22
N ARG A 217 -10.84 -6.53 -9.09
CA ARG A 217 -11.51 -7.83 -9.00
C ARG A 217 -12.86 -7.79 -8.32
N PHE A 218 -13.02 -6.91 -7.37
CA PHE A 218 -14.20 -6.82 -6.53
C PHE A 218 -14.84 -5.44 -6.62
N VAL A 219 -16.16 -5.44 -6.68
CA VAL A 219 -16.96 -4.25 -6.41
C VAL A 219 -17.09 -4.14 -4.90
N TYR A 220 -16.55 -3.07 -4.33
CA TYR A 220 -16.59 -2.86 -2.89
C TYR A 220 -17.81 -2.08 -2.46
N GLN A 221 -18.35 -2.47 -1.32
CA GLN A 221 -19.45 -1.80 -0.63
C GLN A 221 -18.98 -1.31 0.74
N GLU A 222 -19.68 -0.34 1.31
CA GLU A 222 -19.42 0.06 2.68
C GLU A 222 -19.96 -0.99 3.65
N GLY A 223 -19.10 -1.47 4.54
CA GLY A 223 -19.49 -2.31 5.68
C GLY A 223 -19.92 -1.47 6.88
N ALA A 224 -20.58 -2.09 7.84
CA ALA A 224 -21.11 -1.41 9.03
C ALA A 224 -20.05 -0.64 9.83
N TYR A 225 -18.81 -1.11 9.84
CA TYR A 225 -17.71 -0.53 10.64
C TYR A 225 -16.57 0.04 9.79
N THR A 226 -16.81 0.32 8.52
CA THR A 226 -15.86 0.93 7.59
C THR A 226 -15.29 2.26 8.13
N ALA A 227 -16.15 3.09 8.74
CA ALA A 227 -15.75 4.37 9.32
C ALA A 227 -14.69 4.23 10.43
N LEU A 228 -14.83 3.23 11.32
CA LEU A 228 -13.88 2.96 12.40
C LEU A 228 -12.48 2.66 11.86
N TRP A 229 -12.40 1.84 10.80
CA TRP A 229 -11.13 1.52 10.16
C TRP A 229 -10.50 2.76 9.50
N HIS A 230 -11.28 3.55 8.76
CA HIS A 230 -10.78 4.78 8.13
C HIS A 230 -10.34 5.84 9.15
N ASP A 231 -11.00 5.91 10.30
CA ASP A 231 -10.57 6.80 11.38
C ASP A 231 -9.19 6.41 11.91
N LEU A 232 -8.95 5.11 12.13
CA LEU A 232 -7.63 4.60 12.53
C LEU A 232 -6.58 4.84 11.46
N GLU A 233 -6.92 4.65 10.18
CA GLU A 233 -6.01 4.94 9.07
C GLU A 233 -5.64 6.42 9.02
N ARG A 234 -6.62 7.32 9.10
CA ARG A 234 -6.38 8.77 9.12
C ARG A 234 -5.49 9.18 10.30
N GLU A 235 -5.76 8.65 11.48
CA GLU A 235 -4.91 8.92 12.65
C GLU A 235 -3.48 8.39 12.47
N ALA A 236 -3.31 7.16 11.97
CA ALA A 236 -2.01 6.57 11.69
C ALA A 236 -1.19 7.44 10.72
N ILE A 237 -1.81 7.85 9.61
CA ILE A 237 -1.20 8.71 8.61
C ILE A 237 -0.82 10.07 9.20
N ALA A 238 -1.75 10.72 9.91
CA ALA A 238 -1.52 12.04 10.51
C ALA A 238 -0.37 12.03 11.53
N ARG A 239 -0.22 10.93 12.27
CA ARG A 239 0.88 10.73 13.23
C ARG A 239 2.18 10.23 12.61
N GLY A 240 2.20 9.96 11.31
CA GLY A 240 3.36 9.39 10.63
C GLY A 240 3.70 7.97 11.10
N PHE A 241 2.70 7.19 11.50
CA PHE A 241 2.91 5.81 11.88
C PHE A 241 3.07 4.94 10.62
N ASP A 242 4.23 4.33 10.49
CA ASP A 242 4.55 3.30 9.51
C ASP A 242 5.16 2.09 10.22
N LEU A 243 5.05 0.91 9.60
CA LEU A 243 5.57 -0.35 10.19
C LEU A 243 7.09 -0.34 10.31
N PHE A 244 7.76 0.26 9.33
CA PHE A 244 9.20 0.46 9.32
C PHE A 244 9.50 1.94 9.09
N ARG A 245 10.67 2.39 9.51
CA ARG A 245 11.09 3.78 9.45
C ARG A 245 12.58 3.86 9.10
N ARG A 246 13.05 5.06 8.81
CA ARG A 246 14.47 5.31 8.51
C ARG A 246 15.41 4.81 9.63
N ASP A 247 15.03 5.04 10.89
CA ASP A 247 15.77 4.64 12.07
C ASP A 247 15.58 3.16 12.46
N ALA A 248 14.55 2.53 11.93
CA ALA A 248 14.24 1.11 12.11
C ALA A 248 13.72 0.49 10.80
N PRO A 249 14.57 0.36 9.77
CA PRO A 249 14.16 -0.21 8.50
C PRO A 249 13.98 -1.74 8.59
N SER A 250 13.38 -2.34 7.55
CA SER A 250 13.23 -3.78 7.48
C SER A 250 14.60 -4.50 7.38
N LYS A 251 14.63 -5.77 7.75
CA LYS A 251 15.86 -6.59 7.61
C LYS A 251 16.33 -6.68 6.16
N ARG A 252 15.38 -6.75 5.22
CA ARG A 252 15.66 -6.80 3.78
C ARG A 252 16.29 -5.52 3.24
N PHE A 253 16.15 -4.39 3.94
CA PHE A 253 16.75 -3.11 3.53
C PHE A 253 18.26 -3.15 3.50
N ALA A 254 18.90 -3.83 4.45
CA ALA A 254 20.36 -4.00 4.44
C ALA A 254 20.85 -4.77 3.21
N ALA A 255 20.15 -5.84 2.84
CA ALA A 255 20.48 -6.62 1.64
C ALA A 255 20.26 -5.82 0.34
N TRP A 256 19.16 -5.05 0.28
CA TRP A 256 18.88 -4.14 -0.82
C TRP A 256 19.99 -3.08 -0.96
N ARG A 257 20.40 -2.47 0.15
CA ARG A 257 21.49 -1.49 0.16
C ARG A 257 22.79 -2.09 -0.38
N ALA A 258 23.17 -3.28 0.08
CA ALA A 258 24.35 -3.97 -0.40
C ALA A 258 24.27 -4.28 -1.90
N ARG A 259 23.10 -4.63 -2.42
CA ARG A 259 22.87 -4.84 -3.86
C ARG A 259 23.09 -3.56 -4.66
N LEU A 260 22.52 -2.43 -4.22
CA LEU A 260 22.73 -1.14 -4.90
C LEU A 260 24.22 -0.72 -4.87
N GLU A 261 24.92 -0.98 -3.79
CA GLU A 261 26.35 -0.73 -3.71
C GLU A 261 27.17 -1.51 -4.75
N ARG A 262 26.72 -2.73 -5.09
CA ARG A 262 27.31 -3.54 -6.18
C ARG A 262 26.97 -2.98 -7.56
N VAL A 263 25.71 -2.54 -7.77
CA VAL A 263 25.30 -1.85 -9.01
C VAL A 263 26.16 -0.60 -9.24
N ALA A 264 26.34 0.20 -8.21
CA ALA A 264 27.15 1.42 -8.26
C ALA A 264 28.64 1.16 -8.57
N ARG A 265 29.14 -0.07 -8.31
CA ARG A 265 30.49 -0.50 -8.72
C ARG A 265 30.55 -1.06 -10.14
N GLY A 266 29.46 -1.04 -10.89
CA GLY A 266 29.38 -1.61 -12.24
C GLY A 266 29.29 -3.14 -12.32
N GLU A 267 29.02 -3.80 -11.19
CA GLU A 267 28.91 -5.27 -11.09
C GLU A 267 27.56 -5.81 -11.61
N LEU A 268 26.57 -4.94 -11.75
CA LEU A 268 25.23 -5.27 -12.25
C LEU A 268 24.80 -4.23 -13.30
N PRO A 269 23.94 -4.60 -14.27
CA PRO A 269 23.46 -3.64 -15.27
C PRO A 269 22.60 -2.55 -14.60
N SER A 270 22.82 -1.30 -15.02
CA SER A 270 22.07 -0.13 -14.58
C SER A 270 20.70 -0.02 -15.25
N GLY A 271 19.77 0.70 -14.61
CA GLY A 271 18.39 0.87 -15.07
C GLY A 271 18.20 1.76 -16.31
N ILE A 272 16.98 2.02 -16.68
CA ILE A 272 16.49 2.48 -17.98
C ILE A 272 16.56 4.01 -18.14
N GLY A 273 16.71 4.48 -19.39
CA GLY A 273 16.66 5.89 -19.76
C GLY A 273 15.25 6.51 -19.66
N ALA A 274 15.19 7.84 -19.49
CA ALA A 274 13.93 8.58 -19.44
C ALA A 274 13.21 8.61 -20.79
N SER A 275 11.89 8.35 -20.79
CA SER A 275 11.03 8.54 -21.95
C SER A 275 10.65 10.03 -22.11
N GLY A 276 10.21 10.42 -23.31
CA GLY A 276 9.73 11.78 -23.59
C GLY A 276 8.58 12.22 -22.66
N GLN A 277 7.76 11.29 -22.19
CA GLN A 277 6.66 11.56 -21.26
C GLN A 277 7.16 11.96 -19.86
N ILE A 278 8.18 11.27 -19.35
CA ILE A 278 8.81 11.63 -18.07
C ILE A 278 9.41 13.03 -18.18
N ALA A 279 10.17 13.31 -19.25
CA ALA A 279 10.75 14.62 -19.49
C ALA A 279 9.70 15.73 -19.50
N GLN A 280 8.58 15.54 -20.21
CA GLN A 280 7.48 16.51 -20.25
C GLN A 280 6.83 16.73 -18.89
N SER A 281 6.68 15.68 -18.05
CA SER A 281 6.11 15.82 -16.70
C SER A 281 7.02 16.64 -15.80
N VAL A 282 8.30 16.29 -15.77
CA VAL A 282 9.31 17.03 -14.98
C VAL A 282 9.42 18.48 -15.45
N GLU A 283 9.50 18.72 -16.76
CA GLU A 283 9.53 20.07 -17.34
C GLU A 283 8.30 20.91 -16.96
N SER A 284 7.10 20.29 -16.95
CA SER A 284 5.88 20.96 -16.52
C SER A 284 5.94 21.39 -15.05
N LEU A 285 6.40 20.50 -14.16
CA LEU A 285 6.53 20.79 -12.74
C LEU A 285 7.58 21.86 -12.46
N VAL A 286 8.73 21.79 -13.14
CA VAL A 286 9.79 22.81 -13.04
C VAL A 286 9.29 24.20 -13.50
N ARG A 287 8.53 24.25 -14.60
CA ARG A 287 7.89 25.49 -15.04
C ARG A 287 6.90 26.03 -14.01
N GLN A 288 6.04 25.18 -13.45
CA GLN A 288 5.10 25.56 -12.40
C GLN A 288 5.82 26.04 -11.14
N ALA A 289 6.96 25.46 -10.82
CA ALA A 289 7.84 25.92 -9.74
C ALA A 289 8.68 27.16 -10.11
N LYS A 290 8.36 27.86 -11.21
CA LYS A 290 9.05 29.08 -11.72
C LYS A 290 10.52 28.84 -12.06
N GLY A 291 10.84 27.69 -12.64
CA GLY A 291 12.19 27.33 -13.05
C GLY A 291 13.16 27.08 -11.91
N ARG A 292 12.65 26.82 -10.70
CA ARG A 292 13.48 26.47 -9.55
C ARG A 292 14.08 25.07 -9.71
N SER A 293 15.16 24.86 -9.00
CA SER A 293 15.99 23.66 -9.03
C SER A 293 15.29 22.42 -8.46
N PHE A 294 15.76 21.25 -8.81
CA PHE A 294 15.32 19.98 -8.25
C PHE A 294 16.48 19.00 -8.06
N VAL A 295 16.27 17.99 -7.21
CA VAL A 295 17.18 16.88 -7.03
C VAL A 295 16.67 15.68 -7.81
N GLU A 296 17.49 15.15 -8.71
CA GLU A 296 17.22 13.89 -9.41
C GLU A 296 17.84 12.74 -8.63
N LEU A 297 17.01 11.81 -8.16
CA LEU A 297 17.45 10.60 -7.45
C LEU A 297 17.57 9.45 -8.45
N LEU A 298 18.73 8.82 -8.45
CA LEU A 298 19.07 7.73 -9.36
C LEU A 298 19.34 6.45 -8.56
N PRO A 299 18.88 5.29 -9.04
CA PRO A 299 19.04 4.04 -8.29
C PRO A 299 20.48 3.60 -8.10
N ASP A 300 21.38 4.04 -8.98
CA ASP A 300 22.70 3.42 -9.20
C ASP A 300 23.89 4.38 -9.23
N LEU A 301 23.78 5.64 -8.75
CA LEU A 301 24.88 6.59 -8.83
C LEU A 301 25.67 6.73 -7.52
N ARG A 302 26.97 6.58 -7.63
CA ARG A 302 27.98 7.14 -6.72
C ARG A 302 28.91 8.09 -7.49
N GLY A 303 28.94 9.35 -7.05
CA GLY A 303 30.07 10.26 -7.26
C GLY A 303 30.34 10.84 -8.66
N GLU A 304 29.92 10.22 -9.76
CA GLU A 304 30.25 10.71 -11.13
C GLU A 304 29.09 11.41 -11.84
N ALA A 305 27.99 11.67 -11.15
CA ALA A 305 26.77 12.22 -11.77
C ALA A 305 26.84 13.71 -12.11
N GLU A 306 27.81 14.43 -11.57
CA GLU A 306 27.92 15.88 -11.76
C GLU A 306 28.29 16.29 -13.20
N THR A 307 28.81 15.39 -14.01
CA THR A 307 29.34 15.69 -15.34
C THR A 307 28.48 15.26 -16.52
N ARG A 308 27.39 14.51 -16.32
CA ARG A 308 26.49 14.11 -17.41
C ARG A 308 25.39 15.14 -17.64
N PRO A 309 25.07 15.50 -18.91
CA PRO A 309 23.92 16.36 -19.18
C PRO A 309 22.64 15.75 -18.61
N GLY A 310 21.75 16.63 -18.09
CA GLY A 310 20.49 16.22 -17.48
C GLY A 310 19.70 15.29 -18.40
N ARG A 311 19.11 14.21 -17.83
CA ARG A 311 18.23 13.28 -18.59
C ARG A 311 17.11 14.02 -19.31
N PHE A 312 16.73 15.18 -18.77
CA PHE A 312 15.57 15.93 -19.20
C PHE A 312 15.94 17.20 -19.98
N GLY A 313 17.22 17.49 -20.19
CA GLY A 313 17.67 18.72 -20.82
C GLY A 313 17.37 19.98 -19.97
N LEU A 314 17.17 19.84 -18.68
CA LEU A 314 16.84 20.89 -17.72
C LEU A 314 18.03 21.16 -16.80
N ASP A 315 18.11 22.40 -16.29
CA ASP A 315 19.06 22.73 -15.22
C ASP A 315 18.66 21.99 -13.95
N VAL A 316 19.50 21.06 -13.52
CA VAL A 316 19.32 20.25 -12.32
C VAL A 316 20.27 20.75 -11.27
N GLU A 317 19.77 21.07 -10.08
CA GLU A 317 20.62 21.54 -9.00
C GLU A 317 21.61 20.45 -8.55
N ARG A 318 21.12 19.22 -8.43
CA ARG A 318 21.91 18.11 -7.93
C ARG A 318 21.39 16.76 -8.42
N ARG A 319 22.33 15.84 -8.68
CA ARG A 319 22.05 14.43 -8.88
C ARG A 319 22.66 13.62 -7.75
N MET A 320 21.89 12.71 -7.21
CA MET A 320 22.33 11.84 -6.12
C MET A 320 21.87 10.41 -6.33
N GLY A 321 22.67 9.48 -5.85
CA GLY A 321 22.23 8.12 -5.64
C GLY A 321 21.15 8.08 -4.55
N LEU A 322 20.10 7.28 -4.76
CA LEU A 322 19.01 7.14 -3.77
C LEU A 322 19.56 6.71 -2.39
N LEU A 323 20.56 5.82 -2.35
CA LEU A 323 21.20 5.41 -1.08
C LEU A 323 21.93 6.54 -0.38
N GLU A 324 22.71 7.31 -1.13
CA GLU A 324 23.44 8.46 -0.59
C GLU A 324 22.44 9.48 -0.01
N TRP A 325 21.38 9.73 -0.77
CA TRP A 325 20.34 10.65 -0.35
C TRP A 325 19.60 10.16 0.92
N LEU A 326 19.32 8.86 1.04
CA LEU A 326 18.72 8.28 2.24
C LEU A 326 19.67 8.27 3.44
N ALA A 327 20.98 8.06 3.22
CA ALA A 327 22.00 8.05 4.27
C ALA A 327 22.30 9.45 4.82
N ASP A 328 22.08 10.49 4.02
CA ASP A 328 22.36 11.86 4.40
C ASP A 328 21.35 12.38 5.44
N GLY A 329 21.73 12.29 6.70
CA GLY A 329 20.92 12.70 7.85
C GLY A 329 20.83 14.20 8.11
N ARG A 330 21.40 15.06 7.23
CA ARG A 330 21.33 16.51 7.41
C ARG A 330 19.90 17.01 7.22
N ASP A 331 19.52 17.98 8.04
CA ASP A 331 18.26 18.71 7.90
C ASP A 331 18.28 19.50 6.58
N ARG A 332 17.94 18.83 5.49
CA ARG A 332 18.04 19.36 4.14
C ARG A 332 16.70 19.86 3.60
N ARG A 333 16.04 20.72 4.33
CA ARG A 333 15.05 21.63 3.74
C ARG A 333 15.67 22.52 2.63
N ALA A 334 16.94 22.28 2.29
CA ALA A 334 17.75 23.10 1.38
C ALA A 334 18.04 22.47 0.01
N ASP A 335 17.63 21.22 -0.23
CA ASP A 335 18.12 20.47 -1.40
C ASP A 335 17.46 20.79 -2.73
N GLY A 336 16.50 21.71 -2.80
CA GLY A 336 15.85 22.15 -4.01
C GLY A 336 14.34 22.26 -3.90
N GLU A 337 13.70 22.86 -4.90
CA GLU A 337 12.25 23.01 -4.95
C GLU A 337 11.56 21.67 -5.15
N GLY A 338 12.15 20.78 -5.96
CA GLY A 338 11.59 19.51 -6.32
C GLY A 338 12.48 18.31 -6.05
N VAL A 339 11.84 17.13 -5.92
CA VAL A 339 12.50 15.83 -5.87
C VAL A 339 11.94 14.96 -7.01
N VAL A 340 12.84 14.43 -7.82
CA VAL A 340 12.50 13.58 -8.97
C VAL A 340 13.11 12.20 -8.76
N CYS A 341 12.29 11.14 -8.77
CA CYS A 341 12.74 9.75 -8.62
C CYS A 341 12.17 8.90 -9.75
N VAL A 342 13.01 8.48 -10.66
CA VAL A 342 12.64 7.64 -11.79
C VAL A 342 13.34 6.29 -11.66
N ASP A 343 12.54 5.20 -11.71
CA ASP A 343 13.05 3.82 -11.76
C ASP A 343 13.87 3.40 -10.51
N GLY A 344 13.65 4.09 -9.38
CA GLY A 344 14.43 3.85 -8.15
C GLY A 344 13.65 3.17 -7.02
N LEU A 345 12.32 3.29 -7.03
CA LEU A 345 11.48 2.82 -5.93
C LEU A 345 11.13 1.33 -6.03
N GLU A 346 11.07 0.78 -7.24
CA GLU A 346 10.66 -0.61 -7.49
C GLU A 346 11.64 -1.66 -6.97
N GLY A 347 12.89 -1.26 -6.84
CA GLY A 347 13.94 -2.12 -6.29
C GLY A 347 13.98 -2.18 -4.76
N LEU A 348 13.21 -1.32 -4.09
CA LEU A 348 13.15 -1.27 -2.63
C LEU A 348 12.46 -2.51 -2.05
N PRO A 349 12.86 -2.95 -0.84
CA PRO A 349 12.05 -3.86 -0.06
C PRO A 349 10.67 -3.24 0.18
N VAL A 350 9.62 -4.02 -0.05
CA VAL A 350 8.23 -3.53 -0.04
C VAL A 350 7.84 -2.84 1.27
N TRP A 351 8.35 -3.33 2.38
CA TRP A 351 8.06 -2.77 3.70
C TRP A 351 8.71 -1.41 3.96
N ASP A 352 9.72 -1.03 3.17
CA ASP A 352 10.43 0.24 3.30
C ASP A 352 9.92 1.33 2.35
N ILE A 353 9.18 0.97 1.31
CA ILE A 353 8.67 1.91 0.32
C ILE A 353 7.90 3.08 0.96
N PRO A 354 6.99 2.89 1.93
CA PRO A 354 6.22 3.98 2.49
C PRO A 354 7.07 5.07 3.16
N TRP A 355 8.03 4.69 4.00
CA TRP A 355 8.89 5.68 4.66
C TRP A 355 9.87 6.33 3.68
N VAL A 356 10.29 5.62 2.62
CA VAL A 356 11.12 6.24 1.56
C VAL A 356 10.30 7.26 0.79
N ILE A 357 9.06 6.95 0.40
CA ILE A 357 8.16 7.92 -0.23
C ILE A 357 7.93 9.11 0.69
N ALA A 358 7.63 8.89 1.97
CA ALA A 358 7.48 9.97 2.95
C ALA A 358 8.72 10.87 2.99
N SER A 359 9.93 10.29 2.91
CA SER A 359 11.17 11.05 2.84
C SER A 359 11.30 11.92 1.58
N LEU A 360 10.71 11.52 0.44
CA LEU A 360 10.67 12.39 -0.76
C LEU A 360 9.88 13.66 -0.47
N PHE A 361 8.72 13.52 0.17
CA PHE A 361 7.86 14.65 0.52
C PHE A 361 8.46 15.55 1.62
N GLU A 362 9.09 14.97 2.64
CA GLU A 362 9.74 15.72 3.72
C GLU A 362 10.81 16.68 3.23
N ARG A 363 11.50 16.33 2.16
CA ARG A 363 12.61 17.11 1.62
C ARG A 363 12.23 18.00 0.44
N ALA A 364 11.10 17.74 -0.22
CA ALA A 364 10.59 18.59 -1.28
C ALA A 364 9.99 19.88 -0.70
N ARG A 365 10.29 21.02 -1.31
CA ARG A 365 9.67 22.30 -0.98
C ARG A 365 8.45 22.61 -1.83
N GLY A 366 8.46 22.20 -3.08
CA GLY A 366 7.42 22.48 -4.05
C GLY A 366 6.81 21.23 -4.65
N PHE A 367 7.63 20.32 -5.16
CA PHE A 367 7.06 19.15 -5.83
C PHE A 367 7.85 17.86 -5.66
N VAL A 368 7.13 16.74 -5.79
CA VAL A 368 7.67 15.39 -5.94
C VAL A 368 7.18 14.81 -7.27
N PHE A 369 8.10 14.29 -8.06
CA PHE A 369 7.78 13.48 -9.23
C PHE A 369 8.38 12.08 -9.06
N ALA A 370 7.59 11.06 -9.31
CA ALA A 370 8.09 9.70 -9.41
C ALA A 370 7.53 8.98 -10.64
N ALA A 371 8.36 8.12 -11.22
CA ALA A 371 7.94 7.21 -12.26
C ALA A 371 8.30 5.79 -11.86
N VAL A 372 7.30 4.90 -11.83
CA VAL A 372 7.45 3.52 -11.37
C VAL A 372 6.84 2.52 -12.35
N ARG A 373 7.46 1.36 -12.44
CA ARG A 373 6.92 0.23 -13.18
C ARG A 373 6.04 -0.62 -12.29
N CYS A 374 4.84 -0.89 -12.77
CA CYS A 374 3.87 -1.69 -12.04
C CYS A 374 3.88 -3.13 -12.52
N GLN A 375 3.68 -4.06 -11.62
CA GLN A 375 3.43 -5.43 -11.98
C GLN A 375 2.00 -5.58 -12.52
N PRO A 376 1.76 -6.45 -13.52
CA PRO A 376 0.41 -6.72 -13.99
C PRO A 376 -0.40 -7.32 -12.84
N PRO A 377 -1.74 -7.07 -12.82
CA PRO A 377 -2.60 -7.74 -11.85
C PRO A 377 -2.47 -9.25 -12.02
N PRO A 378 -2.50 -10.01 -10.93
CA PRO A 378 -2.30 -11.45 -10.97
C PRO A 378 -3.40 -12.13 -11.79
N HIS A 379 -3.04 -13.22 -12.45
CA HIS A 379 -3.97 -14.01 -13.26
C HIS A 379 -5.22 -14.41 -12.47
N ARG A 380 -6.38 -14.36 -13.12
CA ARG A 380 -7.73 -14.61 -12.57
C ARG A 380 -7.94 -15.95 -11.83
N ARG A 381 -6.93 -16.85 -11.78
CA ARG A 381 -7.07 -18.18 -11.18
C ARG A 381 -6.96 -18.25 -9.66
N PHE A 382 -6.49 -17.21 -9.00
CA PHE A 382 -6.31 -17.19 -7.55
C PHE A 382 -7.24 -16.15 -6.94
N LEU A 383 -7.97 -16.50 -5.90
CA LEU A 383 -8.74 -15.57 -5.06
C LEU A 383 -7.81 -14.54 -4.43
N TYR A 384 -6.62 -15.00 -4.04
CA TYR A 384 -5.53 -14.15 -3.54
C TYR A 384 -4.35 -14.29 -4.50
N PRO A 385 -3.79 -13.19 -4.98
CA PRO A 385 -2.62 -13.23 -5.83
C PRO A 385 -1.41 -13.75 -5.06
N PRO A 386 -0.54 -14.53 -5.70
CA PRO A 386 0.76 -14.85 -5.10
C PRO A 386 1.57 -13.60 -4.83
N ALA A 387 2.54 -13.72 -3.93
CA ALA A 387 3.54 -12.70 -3.63
C ALA A 387 4.01 -11.95 -4.89
N GLY A 388 3.93 -10.62 -4.89
CA GLY A 388 4.27 -9.78 -6.05
C GLY A 388 3.15 -8.86 -6.54
N THR A 389 1.97 -8.87 -5.92
CA THR A 389 0.86 -7.96 -6.28
C THR A 389 0.92 -6.61 -5.56
N ALA A 390 1.90 -6.41 -4.71
CA ALA A 390 2.12 -5.17 -3.99
C ALA A 390 2.35 -3.94 -4.89
N PHE A 391 2.60 -4.13 -6.18
CA PHE A 391 3.04 -3.07 -7.07
C PHE A 391 2.01 -2.71 -8.14
N THR A 392 0.72 -2.77 -7.84
CA THR A 392 -0.33 -2.23 -8.72
C THR A 392 -0.30 -0.70 -8.70
N PRO A 393 -0.82 -0.01 -9.74
CA PRO A 393 -0.93 1.45 -9.73
C PRO A 393 -1.63 2.00 -8.48
N ASP A 394 -2.72 1.36 -8.04
CA ASP A 394 -3.47 1.78 -6.85
C ASP A 394 -2.68 1.60 -5.55
N TRP A 395 -1.88 0.54 -5.47
CA TRP A 395 -0.98 0.33 -4.34
C TRP A 395 0.04 1.48 -4.24
N TRP A 396 0.71 1.84 -5.32
CA TRP A 396 1.64 2.96 -5.37
C TRP A 396 0.96 4.29 -5.01
N ARG A 397 -0.20 4.56 -5.64
CA ARG A 397 -0.98 5.77 -5.38
C ARG A 397 -1.28 5.95 -3.90
N SER A 398 -1.73 4.90 -3.22
CA SER A 398 -2.11 4.96 -1.80
C SER A 398 -0.96 5.43 -0.88
N HIS A 399 0.30 5.10 -1.22
CA HIS A 399 1.47 5.56 -0.45
C HIS A 399 1.79 7.03 -0.71
N PHE A 400 1.65 7.50 -1.94
CA PHE A 400 1.83 8.93 -2.26
C PHE A 400 0.74 9.78 -1.61
N GLU A 401 -0.52 9.35 -1.67
CA GLU A 401 -1.64 10.00 -0.99
C GLU A 401 -1.41 10.07 0.53
N ALA A 402 -0.98 8.98 1.16
CA ALA A 402 -0.66 8.96 2.58
C ALA A 402 0.48 9.92 2.96
N ALA A 403 1.54 9.98 2.17
CA ALA A 403 2.62 10.94 2.38
C ALA A 403 2.15 12.39 2.20
N ALA A 404 1.33 12.66 1.18
CA ALA A 404 0.81 13.99 0.87
C ALA A 404 -0.06 14.59 1.99
N VAL A 405 -0.77 13.77 2.77
CA VAL A 405 -1.57 14.24 3.92
C VAL A 405 -0.73 15.06 4.91
N ARG A 406 0.51 14.63 5.15
CA ARG A 406 1.44 15.33 6.07
C ARG A 406 2.17 16.51 5.42
N HIS A 407 2.16 16.57 4.09
CA HIS A 407 2.86 17.58 3.29
C HIS A 407 1.91 18.26 2.28
N PRO A 408 0.81 18.88 2.73
CA PRO A 408 -0.25 19.39 1.85
C PRO A 408 0.21 20.52 0.92
N HIS A 409 1.38 21.12 1.18
CA HIS A 409 1.98 22.17 0.36
C HIS A 409 2.79 21.61 -0.82
N VAL A 410 3.07 20.30 -0.84
CA VAL A 410 3.87 19.67 -1.89
C VAL A 410 2.97 19.21 -3.03
N ARG A 411 3.24 19.70 -4.24
CA ARG A 411 2.67 19.16 -5.48
C ARG A 411 3.31 17.82 -5.77
N TRP A 412 2.53 16.83 -6.19
CA TRP A 412 3.12 15.56 -6.59
C TRP A 412 2.50 14.99 -7.86
N GLU A 413 3.31 14.27 -8.59
CA GLU A 413 2.90 13.50 -9.76
C GLU A 413 3.55 12.11 -9.71
N LEU A 414 2.75 11.08 -9.92
CA LEU A 414 3.17 9.69 -10.00
C LEU A 414 2.79 9.13 -11.36
N LEU A 415 3.79 8.77 -12.14
CA LEU A 415 3.62 8.08 -13.41
C LEU A 415 3.80 6.58 -13.20
N THR A 416 2.77 5.80 -13.49
CA THR A 416 2.85 4.34 -13.43
C THR A 416 2.80 3.74 -14.83
N THR A 417 3.54 2.66 -15.07
CA THR A 417 3.50 1.92 -16.33
C THR A 417 3.43 0.42 -16.08
N ARG A 418 2.76 -0.29 -16.98
CA ARG A 418 2.73 -1.77 -17.01
C ARG A 418 3.73 -2.36 -18.01
N GLY A 419 4.34 -1.53 -18.83
CA GLY A 419 5.35 -1.90 -19.82
C GLY A 419 6.76 -2.05 -19.25
N ARG A 420 7.67 -2.59 -20.06
CA ARG A 420 9.10 -2.67 -19.72
C ARG A 420 9.80 -1.31 -19.83
N ASP A 421 9.24 -0.44 -20.64
CA ASP A 421 9.71 0.94 -20.82
C ASP A 421 8.54 1.92 -20.67
N PHE A 422 8.86 3.15 -20.34
CA PHE A 422 7.86 4.21 -20.21
C PHE A 422 7.43 4.79 -21.58
N ALA A 423 7.77 4.15 -22.68
CA ALA A 423 7.55 4.64 -24.04
C ALA A 423 6.27 4.15 -24.70
N HIS A 424 5.63 3.09 -24.17
CA HIS A 424 4.50 2.42 -24.80
C HIS A 424 3.27 2.34 -23.90
N ASP A 425 2.13 2.02 -24.49
CA ASP A 425 0.77 2.06 -23.93
C ASP A 425 0.61 1.54 -22.49
N GLY A 426 -0.27 2.19 -21.72
CA GLY A 426 -0.65 1.78 -20.38
C GLY A 426 -0.07 2.66 -19.26
N HIS A 427 0.38 3.85 -19.61
CA HIS A 427 0.76 4.85 -18.60
C HIS A 427 -0.45 5.40 -17.88
N HIS A 428 -0.34 5.51 -16.57
CA HIS A 428 -1.32 6.20 -15.75
C HIS A 428 -0.63 7.27 -14.91
N LEU A 429 -1.01 8.52 -15.12
CA LEU A 429 -0.51 9.66 -14.35
C LEU A 429 -1.51 10.03 -13.28
N VAL A 430 -1.10 9.93 -12.03
CA VAL A 430 -1.86 10.43 -10.87
C VAL A 430 -1.15 11.64 -10.32
N ARG A 431 -1.91 12.62 -9.89
CA ARG A 431 -1.38 13.86 -9.33
C ARG A 431 -2.19 14.34 -8.14
N GLY A 432 -1.55 15.07 -7.24
CA GLY A 432 -2.20 15.65 -6.06
C GLY A 432 -1.42 16.86 -5.54
N GLY A 433 -1.91 17.43 -4.45
CA GLY A 433 -1.36 18.64 -3.86
C GLY A 433 -1.77 19.93 -4.59
N PRO A 434 -1.32 21.11 -4.12
CA PRO A 434 -1.69 22.40 -4.65
C PRO A 434 -1.07 22.63 -6.03
N ARG A 435 -1.66 23.51 -6.82
CA ARG A 435 -0.96 24.07 -7.98
C ARG A 435 0.17 24.96 -7.50
N LEU A 436 1.32 24.85 -8.14
CA LEU A 436 2.50 25.66 -7.80
C LEU A 436 2.45 27.07 -8.41
N ASP A 437 1.62 27.25 -9.43
CA ASP A 437 1.33 28.53 -10.05
C ASP A 437 -0.09 28.99 -9.74
N ALA A 438 -0.30 30.31 -9.68
CA ALA A 438 -1.61 30.92 -9.49
C ALA A 438 -2.44 30.97 -10.78
N THR A 439 -1.97 30.36 -11.86
CA THR A 439 -2.66 30.39 -13.15
C THR A 439 -3.93 29.55 -13.08
N PRO A 440 -5.10 30.09 -13.37
CA PRO A 440 -6.33 29.32 -13.44
C PRO A 440 -6.21 28.14 -14.40
N PRO A 441 -6.87 26.99 -14.13
CA PRO A 441 -6.80 25.84 -15.02
C PRO A 441 -7.36 26.19 -16.39
N ARG A 442 -6.74 25.66 -17.43
CA ARG A 442 -7.36 25.67 -18.76
C ARG A 442 -8.37 24.55 -18.81
N VAL A 443 -9.64 24.93 -18.93
CA VAL A 443 -10.75 23.97 -18.93
C VAL A 443 -11.31 23.88 -20.35
N TRP A 444 -11.47 22.65 -20.85
CA TRP A 444 -12.22 22.40 -22.06
C TRP A 444 -13.52 21.67 -21.72
N THR A 445 -14.59 21.99 -22.45
CA THR A 445 -15.83 21.24 -22.43
C THR A 445 -16.00 20.48 -23.74
N LEU A 446 -16.45 19.25 -23.66
CA LEU A 446 -16.71 18.39 -24.80
C LEU A 446 -18.10 17.78 -24.62
N THR A 447 -19.05 18.24 -25.44
CA THR A 447 -20.46 17.89 -25.33
C THR A 447 -21.00 17.34 -26.64
N ASP A 448 -22.10 16.61 -26.57
CA ASP A 448 -22.77 16.03 -27.75
C ASP A 448 -23.73 17.01 -28.45
N GLY A 449 -23.79 18.27 -27.98
CA GLY A 449 -24.65 19.31 -28.54
C GLY A 449 -26.04 19.40 -27.90
N GLU A 450 -26.36 18.53 -26.94
CA GLU A 450 -27.59 18.63 -26.18
C GLU A 450 -27.55 19.86 -25.25
N PRO A 451 -28.59 20.74 -25.26
CA PRO A 451 -28.57 22.00 -24.50
C PRO A 451 -28.34 21.84 -23.00
N ASP A 452 -28.82 20.76 -22.39
CA ASP A 452 -28.65 20.47 -20.98
C ASP A 452 -27.20 20.11 -20.68
N HIS A 453 -26.58 19.27 -21.49
CA HIS A 453 -25.18 18.88 -21.37
C HIS A 453 -24.24 20.09 -21.54
N GLU A 454 -24.53 20.97 -22.51
CA GLU A 454 -23.76 22.20 -22.71
C GLU A 454 -23.87 23.16 -21.51
N ARG A 455 -25.08 23.29 -20.95
CA ARG A 455 -25.32 24.15 -19.80
C ARG A 455 -24.60 23.64 -18.55
N GLU A 456 -24.68 22.34 -18.25
CA GLU A 456 -24.02 21.72 -17.10
C GLU A 456 -22.51 21.80 -17.21
N ALA A 457 -21.95 21.43 -18.36
CA ALA A 457 -20.52 21.47 -18.60
C ALA A 457 -19.97 22.91 -18.51
N SER A 458 -20.68 23.88 -19.09
CA SER A 458 -20.32 25.30 -19.04
C SER A 458 -20.42 25.87 -17.63
N ALA A 459 -21.47 25.50 -16.87
CA ALA A 459 -21.63 25.95 -15.49
C ALA A 459 -20.45 25.48 -14.62
N LEU A 460 -20.07 24.23 -14.74
CA LEU A 460 -18.91 23.68 -14.01
C LEU A 460 -17.59 24.36 -14.45
N ALA A 461 -17.37 24.54 -15.75
CA ALA A 461 -16.18 25.21 -16.28
C ALA A 461 -16.06 26.65 -15.75
N ASN A 462 -17.17 27.39 -15.74
CA ASN A 462 -17.23 28.75 -15.21
C ASN A 462 -16.96 28.81 -13.69
N ALA A 463 -17.51 27.87 -12.93
CA ALA A 463 -17.28 27.79 -11.49
C ALA A 463 -15.80 27.53 -11.13
N LEU A 464 -15.06 26.89 -12.00
CA LEU A 464 -13.63 26.66 -11.84
C LEU A 464 -12.75 27.88 -12.19
N GLY A 465 -13.34 28.95 -12.75
CA GLY A 465 -12.69 30.22 -12.98
C GLY A 465 -11.56 30.21 -14.03
N GLY A 466 -11.47 29.18 -14.84
CA GLY A 466 -10.44 29.00 -15.84
C GLY A 466 -10.80 29.51 -17.22
N ALA A 467 -9.81 29.66 -18.09
CA ALA A 467 -10.07 29.87 -19.51
C ALA A 467 -10.75 28.64 -20.10
N SER A 468 -11.95 28.79 -20.67
CA SER A 468 -12.74 27.69 -21.19
C SER A 468 -12.84 27.73 -22.72
N ALA A 469 -12.84 26.58 -23.36
CA ALA A 469 -13.15 26.38 -24.77
C ALA A 469 -14.12 25.21 -24.90
N GLY A 470 -15.20 25.37 -25.69
CA GLY A 470 -16.22 24.37 -25.94
C GLY A 470 -15.97 23.63 -27.25
N PHE A 471 -16.20 22.31 -27.24
CA PHE A 471 -16.06 21.43 -28.41
C PHE A 471 -17.29 20.52 -28.52
N GLY A 472 -17.73 20.27 -29.75
CA GLY A 472 -18.81 19.36 -30.05
C GLY A 472 -18.33 17.94 -30.43
N PRO A 473 -19.28 17.07 -30.84
CA PRO A 473 -18.99 15.70 -31.22
C PRO A 473 -18.14 15.61 -32.50
N GLU A 474 -18.27 16.57 -33.37
CA GLU A 474 -17.52 16.68 -34.63
C GLU A 474 -16.57 17.86 -34.60
N GLY A 475 -15.50 17.82 -35.39
CA GLY A 475 -14.55 18.92 -35.51
C GLY A 475 -13.13 18.47 -35.78
N ALA A 476 -12.24 19.43 -35.98
CA ALA A 476 -10.81 19.19 -36.19
C ALA A 476 -10.18 18.43 -35.01
N PRO A 477 -9.06 17.74 -35.26
CA PRO A 477 -8.25 17.17 -34.19
C PRO A 477 -7.88 18.22 -33.15
N PHE A 478 -7.80 17.80 -31.90
CA PHE A 478 -7.33 18.69 -30.83
C PHE A 478 -5.87 19.06 -31.05
N ALA A 479 -5.50 20.26 -30.65
CA ALA A 479 -4.14 20.78 -30.77
C ALA A 479 -3.72 21.56 -29.51
N PRO A 480 -2.43 21.57 -29.20
CA PRO A 480 -1.92 22.40 -28.10
C PRO A 480 -2.29 23.90 -28.28
N PRO A 481 -2.37 24.63 -27.18
CA PRO A 481 -2.01 24.27 -25.81
C PRO A 481 -3.09 23.43 -25.13
N TRP A 482 -2.71 22.26 -24.60
CA TRP A 482 -3.62 21.28 -24.03
C TRP A 482 -4.36 21.78 -22.78
N PRO A 483 -5.58 21.27 -22.50
CA PRO A 483 -6.29 21.60 -21.26
C PRO A 483 -5.69 20.89 -20.05
N ASP A 484 -5.85 21.50 -18.89
CA ASP A 484 -5.61 20.87 -17.60
C ASP A 484 -6.77 19.96 -17.21
N LEU A 485 -8.00 20.33 -17.64
CA LEU A 485 -9.24 19.66 -17.33
C LEU A 485 -10.14 19.59 -18.55
N LEU A 486 -10.69 18.40 -18.83
CA LEU A 486 -11.74 18.17 -19.80
C LEU A 486 -13.03 17.77 -19.07
N ILE A 487 -14.08 18.55 -19.27
CA ILE A 487 -15.43 18.22 -18.81
C ILE A 487 -16.18 17.59 -19.98
N VAL A 488 -16.67 16.37 -19.80
CA VAL A 488 -17.31 15.58 -20.84
C VAL A 488 -18.78 15.35 -20.47
N ALA A 489 -19.71 15.65 -21.39
CA ALA A 489 -21.10 15.33 -21.25
C ALA A 489 -21.67 14.79 -22.57
N GLY A 490 -22.36 13.65 -22.49
CA GLY A 490 -22.93 12.96 -23.64
C GLY A 490 -22.11 11.76 -24.13
N ARG A 491 -22.82 10.79 -24.75
CA ARG A 491 -22.21 9.51 -25.15
C ARG A 491 -21.41 9.60 -26.45
N SER A 492 -21.85 10.42 -27.40
CA SER A 492 -21.23 10.49 -28.73
C SER A 492 -19.83 11.06 -28.72
N VAL A 493 -19.41 11.72 -27.64
CA VAL A 493 -18.08 12.35 -27.50
C VAL A 493 -17.05 11.50 -26.78
N ALA A 494 -17.42 10.31 -26.34
CA ALA A 494 -16.53 9.43 -25.56
C ALA A 494 -15.22 9.09 -26.28
N GLU A 495 -15.27 8.81 -27.59
CA GLU A 495 -14.08 8.47 -28.37
C GLU A 495 -13.14 9.69 -28.51
N ARG A 496 -13.70 10.89 -28.69
CA ARG A 496 -12.89 12.13 -28.74
C ARG A 496 -12.22 12.42 -27.39
N ALA A 497 -12.93 12.18 -26.27
CA ALA A 497 -12.36 12.33 -24.95
C ALA A 497 -11.20 11.36 -24.71
N ARG A 498 -11.35 10.09 -25.11
CA ARG A 498 -10.28 9.09 -25.03
C ARG A 498 -9.06 9.48 -25.85
N ARG A 499 -9.24 9.98 -27.07
CA ARG A 499 -8.15 10.47 -27.91
C ARG A 499 -7.42 11.64 -27.26
N LEU A 500 -8.14 12.63 -26.77
CA LEU A 500 -7.52 13.76 -26.07
C LEU A 500 -6.72 13.30 -24.85
N ARG A 501 -7.25 12.35 -24.07
CA ARG A 501 -6.53 11.78 -22.93
C ARG A 501 -5.24 11.09 -23.39
N ALA A 502 -5.27 10.33 -24.49
CA ALA A 502 -4.10 9.71 -25.07
C ALA A 502 -3.09 10.74 -25.59
N ASP A 503 -3.54 11.76 -26.35
CA ASP A 503 -2.71 12.81 -26.90
C ASP A 503 -2.03 13.66 -25.81
N THR A 504 -2.71 13.81 -24.68
CA THR A 504 -2.17 14.51 -23.50
C THR A 504 -1.39 13.55 -22.56
N HIS A 505 -1.22 12.30 -22.94
CA HIS A 505 -0.57 11.26 -22.12
C HIS A 505 -1.13 11.19 -20.69
N GLY A 506 -2.46 11.31 -20.54
CA GLY A 506 -3.13 11.29 -19.23
C GLY A 506 -2.93 12.55 -18.38
N ARG A 507 -2.33 13.61 -18.91
CA ARG A 507 -2.12 14.87 -18.17
C ARG A 507 -3.38 15.69 -18.02
N CYS A 508 -4.29 15.61 -18.97
CA CYS A 508 -5.60 16.23 -18.89
C CYS A 508 -6.49 15.40 -17.95
N LEU A 509 -6.97 16.00 -16.87
CA LEU A 509 -7.98 15.38 -16.04
C LEU A 509 -9.30 15.33 -16.79
N VAL A 510 -10.02 14.21 -16.70
CA VAL A 510 -11.31 14.01 -17.36
C VAL A 510 -12.41 13.89 -16.32
N VAL A 511 -13.36 14.83 -16.36
CA VAL A 511 -14.57 14.81 -15.54
C VAL A 511 -15.76 14.50 -16.44
N ALA A 512 -16.46 13.40 -16.18
CA ALA A 512 -17.68 13.03 -16.91
C ALA A 512 -18.91 13.44 -16.12
N LEU A 513 -19.89 14.05 -16.80
CA LEU A 513 -21.17 14.45 -16.23
C LEU A 513 -22.30 13.52 -16.71
N GLY A 514 -23.14 13.09 -15.78
CA GLY A 514 -24.30 12.25 -16.04
C GLY A 514 -23.96 10.83 -16.53
N HIS A 515 -24.98 10.08 -16.93
CA HIS A 515 -24.82 8.74 -17.53
C HIS A 515 -24.12 8.73 -18.88
N GLY A 516 -23.89 9.90 -19.42
CA GLY A 516 -23.61 10.07 -20.83
C GLY A 516 -22.23 9.65 -21.25
N ALA A 517 -21.30 9.61 -20.36
CA ALA A 517 -19.99 9.18 -20.74
C ALA A 517 -19.97 7.64 -20.85
N ALA A 518 -20.16 7.09 -22.04
CA ALA A 518 -19.80 5.72 -22.37
C ALA A 518 -18.26 5.53 -22.26
N LEU A 519 -17.63 6.30 -21.39
CA LEU A 519 -16.22 6.22 -21.07
C LEU A 519 -16.03 5.07 -20.09
N PRO A 520 -15.11 4.15 -20.35
CA PRO A 520 -14.71 3.19 -19.34
C PRO A 520 -14.16 3.95 -18.12
N VAL A 521 -14.36 3.38 -16.94
CA VAL A 521 -13.97 4.01 -15.66
C VAL A 521 -12.49 4.44 -15.65
N GLU A 522 -11.64 3.68 -16.36
CA GLU A 522 -10.22 3.95 -16.48
C GLU A 522 -9.90 5.20 -17.32
N ALA A 523 -10.87 5.67 -18.10
CA ALA A 523 -10.72 6.86 -18.94
C ALA A 523 -11.18 8.16 -18.26
N VAL A 524 -11.72 8.09 -17.04
CA VAL A 524 -12.18 9.25 -16.27
C VAL A 524 -11.45 9.34 -14.93
N ASP A 525 -11.22 10.56 -14.48
CA ASP A 525 -10.67 10.83 -13.15
C ASP A 525 -11.80 11.09 -12.14
N LEU A 526 -12.93 11.61 -12.61
CA LEU A 526 -14.14 11.82 -11.81
C LEU A 526 -15.38 11.68 -12.70
N ALA A 527 -16.37 10.92 -12.25
CA ALA A 527 -17.69 10.90 -12.85
C ALA A 527 -18.72 11.42 -11.84
N VAL A 528 -19.50 12.41 -12.25
CA VAL A 528 -20.57 13.01 -11.47
C VAL A 528 -21.89 12.52 -12.03
N VAL A 529 -22.66 11.80 -11.23
CA VAL A 529 -23.92 11.14 -11.65
C VAL A 529 -25.06 11.49 -10.72
N PRO A 530 -26.30 11.51 -11.20
CA PRO A 530 -27.47 11.73 -10.36
C PRO A 530 -27.62 10.64 -9.30
N ARG A 531 -28.13 11.03 -8.13
CA ARG A 531 -28.39 10.08 -7.03
C ARG A 531 -29.35 8.98 -7.44
N GLY A 532 -28.99 7.74 -7.11
CA GLY A 532 -29.79 6.55 -7.43
C GLY A 532 -29.47 5.90 -8.77
N ASP A 533 -28.58 6.51 -9.55
CA ASP A 533 -28.19 6.00 -10.87
C ASP A 533 -26.92 5.14 -10.85
N VAL A 534 -26.28 5.04 -9.68
CA VAL A 534 -25.09 4.20 -9.49
C VAL A 534 -25.51 2.76 -9.20
N ILE A 535 -25.25 1.87 -10.15
CA ILE A 535 -25.45 0.43 -9.97
C ILE A 535 -24.27 -0.17 -9.18
N PHE A 536 -23.06 0.37 -9.37
CA PHE A 536 -21.84 -0.10 -8.73
C PHE A 536 -21.03 1.08 -8.21
N PRO A 537 -20.76 1.18 -6.90
CA PRO A 537 -19.92 2.21 -6.34
C PRO A 537 -18.48 2.07 -6.86
N HIS A 538 -17.91 3.18 -7.29
CA HIS A 538 -16.52 3.26 -7.75
C HIS A 538 -15.84 4.50 -7.16
N PRO A 539 -14.53 4.47 -6.82
CA PRO A 539 -13.83 5.61 -6.20
C PRO A 539 -13.89 6.92 -6.98
N CYS A 540 -14.02 6.84 -8.30
CA CYS A 540 -14.15 8.04 -9.14
C CYS A 540 -15.61 8.48 -9.37
N LEU A 541 -16.61 7.84 -8.76
CA LEU A 541 -18.02 8.22 -8.86
C LEU A 541 -18.43 9.11 -7.70
N VAL A 542 -19.09 10.22 -8.01
CA VAL A 542 -19.73 11.11 -7.04
C VAL A 542 -21.21 11.22 -7.41
N GLU A 543 -22.08 10.84 -6.51
CA GLU A 543 -23.51 11.06 -6.62
C GLU A 543 -23.89 12.46 -6.12
N ILE A 544 -24.70 13.17 -6.90
CA ILE A 544 -25.21 14.49 -6.54
C ILE A 544 -26.74 14.54 -6.56
#